data_3f0213ad6ec4173aa6038b682e0eae0d
#
_entry.id   3f0213ad6ec4173aa6038b682e0eae0d
#
_cell.length_a   1.000
_cell.length_b   1.000
_cell.length_c   1.000
_cell.angle_alpha   90.00
_cell.angle_beta   90.00
_cell.angle_gamma   90.00
#
_symmetry.space_group_name_H-M   'P 1'
#
loop_
_entity.id
_entity.type
_entity.pdbx_description
1 polymer ?
#
loop_
_entity_poly.entity_id
_entity_poly.type
_entity_poly.pdbx_seq_one_letter_code
_entity_poly.pdbx_strand_id
1 'polypeptide(L)'
;MRIFHALGVLAVTAAALPLAATETAPPLEFELEDQYRVVHRSSEYSGEVVLLIGSGRKGAEFNGLWGKAIHETVADHPRYDRLSDLPYANLRAVPFFLKGTVRGKFSEDSRHWVLMDWKGEIAETYGFDSASANILVFGPDGSLALQHAGTDVDDASVEEIATAIRALLDALP
;
A
#
# COMPACT_ATOMS: atom_id res chain seq x y z
N MET A 1 13.78 68.10 39.02
CA MET A 1 14.56 67.09 38.29
C MET A 1 13.60 65.89 38.08
N ARG A 2 13.02 65.78 36.89
CA ARG A 2 11.99 64.74 36.56
C ARG A 2 12.64 63.77 35.67
N ILE A 3 12.80 62.52 36.12
CA ILE A 3 13.36 61.40 35.37
C ILE A 3 12.19 60.71 34.67
N PHE A 4 12.16 60.75 33.31
CA PHE A 4 11.20 60.01 32.50
C PHE A 4 11.80 58.61 32.24
N HIS A 5 11.10 57.59 32.70
CA HIS A 5 11.38 56.18 32.30
C HIS A 5 10.58 55.86 31.03
N ALA A 6 11.30 55.63 29.94
CA ALA A 6 10.73 55.13 28.71
C ALA A 6 10.58 53.62 28.82
N LEU A 7 9.36 53.11 28.83
CA LEU A 7 9.06 51.65 28.73
C LEU A 7 9.10 51.27 27.26
N GLY A 8 10.15 50.52 26.86
CA GLY A 8 10.21 49.93 25.54
C GLY A 8 9.35 48.68 25.47
N VAL A 9 8.31 48.70 24.62
CA VAL A 9 7.48 47.53 24.31
C VAL A 9 8.20 46.70 23.22
N LEU A 10 8.66 45.51 23.60
CA LEU A 10 9.26 44.55 22.65
C LEU A 10 8.12 43.78 21.97
N ALA A 11 7.85 44.11 20.71
CA ALA A 11 6.89 43.35 19.90
C ALA A 11 7.53 42.02 19.43
N VAL A 12 7.08 40.91 19.99
CA VAL A 12 7.45 39.56 19.52
C VAL A 12 6.55 39.25 18.34
N THR A 13 7.10 39.33 17.13
CA THR A 13 6.46 38.83 15.91
C THR A 13 6.62 37.30 15.86
N ALA A 14 5.53 36.59 16.17
CA ALA A 14 5.45 35.15 15.95
C ALA A 14 5.41 34.87 14.42
N ALA A 15 6.51 34.38 13.86
CA ALA A 15 6.52 33.88 12.50
C ALA A 15 5.75 32.55 12.46
N ALA A 16 4.58 32.54 11.83
CA ALA A 16 3.84 31.32 11.53
C ALA A 16 4.65 30.54 10.48
N LEU A 17 5.21 29.40 10.87
CA LEU A 17 5.78 28.44 9.94
C LEU A 17 4.63 27.89 9.06
N PRO A 18 4.80 27.82 7.73
CA PRO A 18 3.81 27.18 6.88
C PRO A 18 3.72 25.71 7.30
N LEU A 19 2.52 25.25 7.64
CA LEU A 19 2.20 23.83 7.81
C LEU A 19 2.44 23.19 6.43
N ALA A 20 3.51 22.39 6.31
CA ALA A 20 3.72 21.61 5.11
C ALA A 20 2.49 20.72 4.92
N ALA A 21 1.76 20.92 3.84
CA ALA A 21 0.70 20.02 3.44
C ALA A 21 1.34 18.64 3.28
N THR A 22 0.93 17.67 4.08
CA THR A 22 1.31 16.28 3.89
C THR A 22 0.74 15.88 2.53
N GLU A 23 1.61 15.68 1.54
CA GLU A 23 1.19 15.27 0.21
C GLU A 23 0.51 13.91 0.34
N THR A 24 -0.79 13.88 0.17
CA THR A 24 -1.58 12.64 0.25
C THR A 24 -1.17 11.77 -0.93
N ALA A 25 -0.84 10.52 -0.69
CA ALA A 25 -0.52 9.58 -1.77
C ALA A 25 -1.68 9.53 -2.79
N PRO A 26 -1.37 9.42 -4.09
CA PRO A 26 -2.41 9.35 -5.10
C PRO A 26 -3.29 8.10 -4.90
N PRO A 27 -4.53 8.10 -5.36
CA PRO A 27 -5.38 6.92 -5.33
C PRO A 27 -4.78 5.78 -6.16
N LEU A 28 -5.19 4.55 -5.85
CA LEU A 28 -4.73 3.37 -6.58
C LEU A 28 -5.25 3.39 -8.02
N GLU A 29 -4.34 3.53 -8.96
CA GLU A 29 -4.65 3.49 -10.39
C GLU A 29 -3.73 2.52 -11.11
N PHE A 30 -4.29 1.53 -11.81
CA PHE A 30 -3.52 0.62 -12.65
C PHE A 30 -4.38 -0.03 -13.74
N GLU A 31 -3.71 -0.47 -14.80
CA GLU A 31 -4.16 -1.46 -15.78
C GLU A 31 -3.00 -2.42 -16.03
N LEU A 32 -3.05 -3.62 -15.44
CA LEU A 32 -1.97 -4.60 -15.48
C LEU A 32 -2.50 -5.98 -15.87
N GLU A 33 -1.65 -6.75 -16.55
CA GLU A 33 -1.93 -8.17 -16.80
C GLU A 33 -1.44 -9.03 -15.62
N ASP A 34 -2.12 -10.17 -15.41
CA ASP A 34 -1.59 -11.27 -14.61
C ASP A 34 -0.70 -12.22 -15.45
N GLN A 35 -0.27 -13.33 -14.85
CA GLN A 35 0.53 -14.35 -15.56
C GLN A 35 -0.24 -15.08 -16.66
N TYR A 36 -1.58 -15.04 -16.63
CA TYR A 36 -2.45 -15.64 -17.66
C TYR A 36 -2.83 -14.65 -18.77
N ARG A 37 -2.32 -13.41 -18.72
CA ARG A 37 -2.62 -12.29 -19.62
C ARG A 37 -4.05 -11.77 -19.49
N VAL A 38 -4.70 -12.03 -18.36
CA VAL A 38 -5.94 -11.37 -18.01
C VAL A 38 -5.61 -9.95 -17.55
N VAL A 39 -6.30 -8.97 -18.09
CA VAL A 39 -6.12 -7.57 -17.72
C VAL A 39 -7.00 -7.27 -16.52
N HIS A 40 -6.40 -6.72 -15.47
CA HIS A 40 -7.07 -6.21 -14.28
C HIS A 40 -6.94 -4.69 -14.23
N ARG A 41 -7.99 -4.02 -13.79
CA ARG A 41 -8.05 -2.55 -13.65
C ARG A 41 -8.42 -2.17 -12.24
N SER A 42 -7.83 -1.11 -11.71
CA SER A 42 -8.17 -0.59 -10.39
C SER A 42 -9.67 -0.27 -10.25
N SER A 43 -10.31 0.17 -11.33
CA SER A 43 -11.75 0.46 -11.35
C SER A 43 -12.66 -0.74 -11.06
N GLU A 44 -12.16 -1.97 -11.24
CA GLU A 44 -12.91 -3.21 -10.95
C GLU A 44 -13.10 -3.43 -9.44
N TYR A 45 -12.27 -2.78 -8.62
CA TYR A 45 -12.28 -2.87 -7.15
C TYR A 45 -12.93 -1.64 -6.49
N SER A 46 -13.56 -0.76 -7.27
CA SER A 46 -14.25 0.41 -6.73
C SER A 46 -15.38 0.01 -5.79
N GLY A 47 -15.39 0.59 -4.59
CA GLY A 47 -16.36 0.25 -3.55
C GLY A 47 -15.95 -0.90 -2.62
N GLU A 48 -14.78 -1.49 -2.84
CA GLU A 48 -14.20 -2.55 -2.00
C GLU A 48 -13.01 -2.04 -1.20
N VAL A 49 -12.70 -2.68 -0.09
CA VAL A 49 -11.42 -2.50 0.60
C VAL A 49 -10.39 -3.36 -0.12
N VAL A 50 -9.24 -2.77 -0.45
CA VAL A 50 -8.21 -3.48 -1.22
C VAL A 50 -6.97 -3.69 -0.37
N LEU A 51 -6.51 -4.94 -0.32
CA LEU A 51 -5.23 -5.33 0.26
C LEU A 51 -4.26 -5.69 -0.88
N LEU A 52 -3.32 -4.79 -1.17
CA LEU A 52 -2.25 -5.06 -2.12
C LEU A 52 -1.01 -5.53 -1.35
N ILE A 53 -0.53 -6.74 -1.67
CA ILE A 53 0.72 -7.26 -1.13
C ILE A 53 1.65 -7.63 -2.27
N GLY A 54 2.85 -7.07 -2.24
CA GLY A 54 3.80 -7.36 -3.29
C GLY A 54 5.20 -6.86 -3.06
N SER A 55 6.08 -7.26 -3.97
CA SER A 55 7.50 -6.96 -3.86
C SER A 55 8.21 -7.16 -5.19
N GLY A 56 9.49 -6.80 -5.20
CA GLY A 56 10.46 -7.30 -6.16
C GLY A 56 10.95 -8.70 -5.77
N ARG A 57 11.95 -9.19 -6.51
CA ARG A 57 12.50 -10.55 -6.32
C ARG A 57 12.99 -10.83 -4.89
N LYS A 58 13.56 -9.85 -4.21
CA LYS A 58 14.17 -10.04 -2.87
C LYS A 58 13.12 -10.18 -1.77
N GLY A 59 12.02 -9.43 -1.87
CA GLY A 59 10.94 -9.48 -0.87
C GLY A 59 9.90 -10.57 -1.13
N ALA A 60 9.99 -11.30 -2.26
CA ALA A 60 8.93 -12.21 -2.70
C ALA A 60 8.62 -13.34 -1.71
N GLU A 61 9.62 -13.81 -0.97
CA GLU A 61 9.43 -14.87 0.04
C GLU A 61 8.59 -14.44 1.24
N PHE A 62 8.52 -13.14 1.51
CA PHE A 62 7.77 -12.59 2.66
C PHE A 62 6.30 -12.33 2.34
N ASN A 63 5.92 -12.15 1.07
CA ASN A 63 4.55 -11.78 0.67
C ASN A 63 3.50 -12.76 1.19
N GLY A 64 3.76 -14.07 1.05
CA GLY A 64 2.83 -15.10 1.49
C GLY A 64 2.70 -15.20 3.02
N LEU A 65 3.78 -14.91 3.76
CA LEU A 65 3.77 -14.90 5.22
C LEU A 65 2.91 -13.76 5.75
N TRP A 66 3.08 -12.55 5.22
CA TRP A 66 2.27 -11.38 5.55
C TRP A 66 0.81 -11.58 5.18
N GLY A 67 0.54 -12.04 3.94
CA GLY A 67 -0.83 -12.29 3.49
C GLY A 67 -1.55 -13.26 4.40
N LYS A 68 -0.91 -14.40 4.72
CA LYS A 68 -1.49 -15.39 5.63
C LYS A 68 -1.83 -14.79 7.00
N ALA A 69 -0.88 -14.11 7.65
CA ALA A 69 -1.08 -13.56 8.99
C ALA A 69 -2.20 -12.51 9.02
N ILE A 70 -2.25 -11.61 8.02
CA ILE A 70 -3.29 -10.60 7.92
C ILE A 70 -4.68 -11.26 7.74
N HIS A 71 -4.80 -12.22 6.80
CA HIS A 71 -6.08 -12.89 6.54
C HIS A 71 -6.57 -13.68 7.75
N GLU A 72 -5.70 -14.41 8.43
CA GLU A 72 -6.07 -15.14 9.67
C GLU A 72 -6.60 -14.19 10.76
N THR A 73 -6.10 -12.95 10.80
CA THR A 73 -6.49 -11.94 11.80
C THR A 73 -7.82 -11.26 11.45
N VAL A 74 -8.17 -11.11 10.17
CA VAL A 74 -9.40 -10.41 9.74
C VAL A 74 -10.53 -11.35 9.26
N ALA A 75 -10.28 -12.66 9.19
CA ALA A 75 -11.19 -13.64 8.59
C ALA A 75 -12.56 -13.75 9.29
N ASP A 76 -12.67 -13.36 10.56
CA ASP A 76 -13.90 -13.38 11.33
C ASP A 76 -14.78 -12.14 11.12
N HIS A 77 -14.33 -11.15 10.33
CA HIS A 77 -15.08 -9.93 10.10
C HIS A 77 -16.34 -10.20 9.25
N PRO A 78 -17.52 -9.68 9.64
CA PRO A 78 -18.80 -9.94 8.93
C PRO A 78 -18.81 -9.55 7.45
N ARG A 79 -17.94 -8.60 7.07
CA ARG A 79 -17.80 -8.11 5.69
C ARG A 79 -16.45 -8.49 5.06
N TYR A 80 -15.88 -9.61 5.49
CA TYR A 80 -14.59 -10.09 4.97
C TYR A 80 -14.64 -10.34 3.46
N ASP A 81 -15.79 -10.71 2.90
CA ASP A 81 -16.04 -10.87 1.48
C ASP A 81 -15.94 -9.57 0.65
N ARG A 82 -15.86 -8.41 1.33
CA ARG A 82 -15.64 -7.09 0.72
C ARG A 82 -14.17 -6.66 0.76
N LEU A 83 -13.27 -7.54 1.20
CA LEU A 83 -11.82 -7.37 1.13
C LEU A 83 -11.30 -8.04 -0.15
N SER A 84 -10.79 -7.24 -1.07
CA SER A 84 -10.18 -7.72 -2.31
C SER A 84 -8.68 -7.78 -2.23
N ASP A 85 -8.12 -8.95 -2.57
CA ASP A 85 -6.67 -9.16 -2.62
C ASP A 85 -6.10 -8.81 -3.98
N LEU A 86 -5.00 -8.05 -3.96
CA LEU A 86 -4.19 -7.73 -5.12
C LEU A 86 -2.75 -8.23 -4.91
N PRO A 87 -2.47 -9.51 -5.17
CA PRO A 87 -1.10 -9.99 -5.17
C PRO A 87 -0.32 -9.34 -6.34
N TYR A 88 0.84 -8.79 -6.03
CA TYR A 88 1.58 -7.93 -6.95
C TYR A 88 3.05 -8.35 -7.06
N ALA A 89 3.59 -8.31 -8.29
CA ALA A 89 4.99 -8.53 -8.59
C ALA A 89 5.61 -7.33 -9.32
N ASN A 90 6.58 -6.67 -8.70
CA ASN A 90 7.42 -5.68 -9.36
C ASN A 90 8.47 -6.38 -10.23
N LEU A 91 8.27 -6.33 -11.55
CA LEU A 91 9.11 -6.99 -12.54
C LEU A 91 9.95 -6.01 -13.38
N ARG A 92 10.09 -4.76 -12.93
CA ARG A 92 10.83 -3.70 -13.63
C ARG A 92 12.27 -4.09 -13.96
N ALA A 93 12.92 -4.85 -13.07
CA ALA A 93 14.30 -5.31 -13.26
C ALA A 93 14.44 -6.47 -14.27
N VAL A 94 13.35 -7.03 -14.78
CA VAL A 94 13.36 -8.17 -15.69
C VAL A 94 13.60 -7.69 -17.14
N PRO A 95 14.68 -8.14 -17.80
CA PRO A 95 14.91 -7.83 -19.21
C PRO A 95 13.75 -8.31 -20.08
N PHE A 96 13.43 -7.57 -21.14
CA PHE A 96 12.24 -7.83 -21.96
C PHE A 96 12.23 -9.24 -22.56
N PHE A 97 13.40 -9.78 -22.94
CA PHE A 97 13.53 -11.12 -23.53
C PHE A 97 13.35 -12.27 -22.53
N LEU A 98 13.36 -11.98 -21.22
CA LEU A 98 13.09 -12.95 -20.16
C LEU A 98 11.63 -12.94 -19.66
N LYS A 99 10.78 -12.01 -20.12
CA LYS A 99 9.40 -11.87 -19.65
C LYS A 99 8.61 -13.18 -19.74
N GLY A 100 8.73 -13.91 -20.87
CA GLY A 100 8.07 -15.21 -21.02
C GLY A 100 8.54 -16.26 -20.01
N THR A 101 9.86 -16.36 -19.81
CA THR A 101 10.44 -17.28 -18.83
C THR A 101 10.04 -16.96 -17.40
N VAL A 102 10.02 -15.66 -17.05
CA VAL A 102 9.61 -15.22 -15.70
C VAL A 102 8.13 -15.49 -15.49
N ARG A 103 7.28 -15.19 -16.48
CA ARG A 103 5.83 -15.48 -16.42
C ARG A 103 5.56 -16.96 -16.16
N GLY A 104 6.29 -17.88 -16.82
CA GLY A 104 6.16 -19.32 -16.61
C GLY A 104 6.68 -19.85 -15.28
N LYS A 105 7.23 -19.01 -14.40
CA LYS A 105 7.61 -19.38 -13.03
C LYS A 105 6.53 -19.16 -11.99
N PHE A 106 5.48 -18.43 -12.35
CA PHE A 106 4.32 -18.23 -11.48
C PHE A 106 3.41 -19.46 -11.52
N SER A 107 2.50 -19.55 -10.54
CA SER A 107 1.55 -20.65 -10.43
C SER A 107 0.76 -20.87 -11.72
N GLU A 108 0.52 -22.13 -12.07
CA GLU A 108 -0.41 -22.53 -13.14
C GLU A 108 -1.86 -22.64 -12.64
N ASP A 109 -2.10 -22.54 -11.33
CA ASP A 109 -3.43 -22.52 -10.75
C ASP A 109 -4.00 -21.10 -10.83
N SER A 110 -5.06 -20.92 -11.60
CA SER A 110 -5.69 -19.61 -11.85
C SER A 110 -6.25 -18.94 -10.61
N ARG A 111 -6.42 -19.66 -9.51
CA ARG A 111 -6.79 -19.08 -8.21
C ARG A 111 -5.66 -18.29 -7.56
N HIS A 112 -4.42 -18.50 -8.03
CA HIS A 112 -3.21 -17.83 -7.53
C HIS A 112 -2.64 -16.91 -8.61
N TRP A 113 -3.46 -15.99 -9.11
CA TRP A 113 -3.02 -14.97 -10.05
C TRP A 113 -2.22 -13.86 -9.34
N VAL A 114 -1.36 -13.18 -10.09
CA VAL A 114 -0.49 -12.09 -9.58
C VAL A 114 -0.40 -11.00 -10.62
N LEU A 115 -0.66 -9.76 -10.24
CA LEU A 115 -0.44 -8.60 -11.10
C LEU A 115 1.03 -8.49 -11.49
N MET A 116 1.31 -8.42 -12.79
CA MET A 116 2.68 -8.39 -13.33
C MET A 116 3.05 -6.98 -13.77
N ASP A 117 3.63 -6.20 -12.88
CA ASP A 117 4.08 -4.85 -13.22
C ASP A 117 5.49 -4.83 -13.81
N TRP A 118 5.55 -4.87 -15.15
CA TRP A 118 6.81 -4.84 -15.90
C TRP A 118 7.48 -3.47 -15.97
N LYS A 119 6.78 -2.41 -15.57
CA LYS A 119 7.32 -1.06 -15.51
C LYS A 119 7.66 -0.63 -14.09
N GLY A 120 7.04 -1.26 -13.08
CA GLY A 120 7.20 -0.93 -11.67
C GLY A 120 6.47 0.35 -11.27
N GLU A 121 5.39 0.70 -11.97
CA GLU A 121 4.66 1.96 -11.79
C GLU A 121 4.05 2.04 -10.38
N ILE A 122 3.40 0.97 -9.89
CA ILE A 122 2.86 0.92 -8.52
C ILE A 122 3.99 1.04 -7.48
N ALA A 123 5.06 0.27 -7.67
CA ALA A 123 6.19 0.29 -6.74
C ALA A 123 6.89 1.65 -6.69
N GLU A 124 6.95 2.37 -7.80
CA GLU A 124 7.51 3.73 -7.87
C GLU A 124 6.56 4.75 -7.21
N THR A 125 5.27 4.67 -7.51
CA THR A 125 4.24 5.58 -6.97
C THR A 125 4.18 5.54 -5.45
N TYR A 126 4.26 4.35 -4.85
CA TYR A 126 4.15 4.16 -3.41
C TYR A 126 5.50 3.92 -2.71
N GLY A 127 6.62 4.09 -3.40
CA GLY A 127 7.96 4.02 -2.80
C GLY A 127 8.27 2.66 -2.16
N PHE A 128 8.05 1.55 -2.86
CA PHE A 128 8.27 0.20 -2.32
C PHE A 128 9.70 -0.04 -1.84
N ASP A 129 9.84 -0.64 -0.68
CA ASP A 129 11.10 -1.24 -0.27
C ASP A 129 11.38 -2.49 -1.12
N SER A 130 12.50 -2.48 -1.81
CA SER A 130 12.90 -3.52 -2.75
C SER A 130 13.29 -4.85 -2.10
N ALA A 131 13.55 -4.86 -0.78
CA ALA A 131 14.02 -6.02 -0.02
C ALA A 131 12.93 -6.67 0.84
N SER A 132 11.77 -6.00 0.98
CA SER A 132 10.68 -6.39 1.87
C SER A 132 9.41 -6.77 1.09
N ALA A 133 8.48 -7.45 1.76
CA ALA A 133 7.08 -7.37 1.37
C ALA A 133 6.58 -5.94 1.58
N ASN A 134 5.79 -5.44 0.64
CA ASN A 134 5.11 -4.15 0.79
C ASN A 134 3.61 -4.41 0.85
N ILE A 135 2.99 -3.90 1.88
CA ILE A 135 1.58 -4.09 2.21
C ILE A 135 0.90 -2.73 2.13
N LEU A 136 -0.09 -2.60 1.28
CA LEU A 136 -0.87 -1.39 1.14
C LEU A 136 -2.35 -1.72 1.32
N VAL A 137 -3.03 -0.91 2.12
CA VAL A 137 -4.47 -0.99 2.33
C VAL A 137 -5.11 0.23 1.73
N PHE A 138 -6.07 0.02 0.82
CA PHE A 138 -6.80 1.10 0.18
C PHE A 138 -8.28 1.04 0.57
N GLY A 139 -8.85 2.22 0.71
CA GLY A 139 -10.28 2.40 0.92
C GLY A 139 -11.11 2.17 -0.35
N PRO A 140 -12.45 2.18 -0.23
CA PRO A 140 -13.37 1.92 -1.33
C PRO A 140 -13.34 2.97 -2.44
N ASP A 141 -12.74 4.12 -2.19
CA ASP A 141 -12.49 5.20 -3.14
C ASP A 141 -11.09 5.14 -3.78
N GLY A 142 -10.32 4.09 -3.47
CA GLY A 142 -8.94 3.91 -3.90
C GLY A 142 -7.91 4.71 -3.10
N SER A 143 -8.30 5.46 -2.07
CA SER A 143 -7.37 6.22 -1.22
C SER A 143 -6.50 5.29 -0.37
N LEU A 144 -5.20 5.60 -0.29
CA LEU A 144 -4.27 4.85 0.57
C LEU A 144 -4.56 5.14 2.04
N ALA A 145 -4.95 4.11 2.78
CA ALA A 145 -5.24 4.19 4.21
C ALA A 145 -4.04 3.80 5.08
N LEU A 146 -3.26 2.79 4.64
CA LEU A 146 -2.09 2.31 5.37
C LEU A 146 -1.06 1.77 4.40
N GLN A 147 0.22 1.99 4.70
CA GLN A 147 1.35 1.37 4.04
C GLN A 147 2.34 0.83 5.07
N HIS A 148 2.75 -0.42 4.89
CA HIS A 148 3.76 -1.08 5.69
C HIS A 148 4.76 -1.82 4.79
N ALA A 149 6.00 -1.98 5.26
CA ALA A 149 7.00 -2.82 4.59
C ALA A 149 7.78 -3.60 5.64
N GLY A 150 7.91 -4.93 5.44
CA GLY A 150 8.59 -5.78 6.41
C GLY A 150 9.10 -7.10 5.84
N THR A 151 10.16 -7.62 6.46
CA THR A 151 10.73 -8.96 6.23
C THR A 151 10.23 -9.95 7.26
N ASP A 152 10.02 -9.50 8.48
CA ASP A 152 9.54 -10.32 9.60
C ASP A 152 8.09 -9.97 9.90
N VAL A 153 7.25 -10.98 10.03
CA VAL A 153 5.85 -10.82 10.44
C VAL A 153 5.80 -10.74 11.96
N ASP A 154 5.41 -9.60 12.49
CA ASP A 154 5.22 -9.39 13.92
C ASP A 154 3.75 -9.06 14.25
N ASP A 155 3.31 -9.49 15.41
CA ASP A 155 1.90 -9.37 15.83
C ASP A 155 1.42 -7.91 15.90
N ALA A 156 2.29 -6.97 16.27
CA ALA A 156 1.90 -5.57 16.41
C ALA A 156 1.61 -4.93 15.03
N SER A 157 2.48 -5.17 14.06
CA SER A 157 2.29 -4.70 12.68
C SER A 157 1.09 -5.37 12.02
N VAL A 158 0.89 -6.68 12.23
CA VAL A 158 -0.29 -7.40 11.73
C VAL A 158 -1.58 -6.81 12.30
N GLU A 159 -1.62 -6.53 13.61
CA GLU A 159 -2.81 -5.95 14.25
C GLU A 159 -3.07 -4.50 13.81
N GLU A 160 -2.03 -3.71 13.56
CA GLU A 160 -2.18 -2.36 12.98
C GLU A 160 -2.85 -2.43 11.60
N ILE A 161 -2.36 -3.31 10.73
CA ILE A 161 -2.92 -3.52 9.39
C ILE A 161 -4.36 -4.04 9.48
N ALA A 162 -4.61 -5.04 10.33
CA ALA A 162 -5.93 -5.60 10.54
C ALA A 162 -6.94 -4.57 11.09
N THR A 163 -6.49 -3.70 11.98
CA THR A 163 -7.31 -2.59 12.51
C THR A 163 -7.71 -1.63 11.40
N ALA A 164 -6.77 -1.25 10.52
CA ALA A 164 -7.07 -0.39 9.37
C ALA A 164 -8.08 -1.05 8.42
N ILE A 165 -7.91 -2.35 8.10
CA ILE A 165 -8.83 -3.10 7.25
C ILE A 165 -10.23 -3.16 7.87
N ARG A 166 -10.34 -3.54 9.16
CA ARG A 166 -11.64 -3.63 9.87
C ARG A 166 -12.36 -2.29 9.88
N ALA A 167 -11.64 -1.18 10.17
CA ALA A 167 -12.23 0.16 10.18
C ALA A 167 -12.80 0.56 8.80
N LEU A 168 -12.13 0.20 7.71
CA LEU A 168 -12.62 0.44 6.35
C LEU A 168 -13.82 -0.45 6.02
N LEU A 169 -13.78 -1.73 6.40
CA LEU A 169 -14.90 -2.66 6.19
C LEU A 169 -16.15 -2.23 6.98
N ASP A 170 -15.98 -1.75 8.21
CA ASP A 170 -17.08 -1.23 9.04
C ASP A 170 -17.72 0.03 8.44
N ALA A 171 -16.92 0.86 7.77
CA ALA A 171 -17.38 2.10 7.13
C ALA A 171 -18.09 1.90 5.79
N LEU A 172 -18.03 0.68 5.21
CA LEU A 172 -18.79 0.38 3.97
C LEU A 172 -20.30 0.52 4.19
N PRO A 173 -21.05 0.96 3.18
CA PRO A 173 -22.52 1.09 3.25
C PRO A 173 -23.25 -0.26 3.38
#